data_269275ecb1b9bc115fc7673d76160380
#
_entry.id   269275ecb1b9bc115fc7673d76160380
#
_cell.length_a   1.000
_cell.length_b   1.000
_cell.length_c   1.000
_cell.angle_alpha   90.00
_cell.angle_beta   90.00
_cell.angle_gamma   90.00
#
_symmetry.space_group_name_H-M   'P 1'
#
loop_
_entity.id
_entity.type
_entity.pdbx_description
1 polymer ?
#
loop_
_entity_poly.entity_id
_entity_poly.type
_entity_poly.pdbx_seq_one_letter_code
_entity_poly.pdbx_strand_id
1 'polypeptide(L)'
;MHIKKIISIIITSILSLIVAGLLIILIKNTIALKNNQISSFFGYSISYVPTESMEPTINPGETVLIKKGSIKDANIGDIIVYYDGERYIIHRVTRILENGNLKTKGDNTYTNPVEDSLQIDENMYYGKYIKTVNFLNFTSIFKNKNFIFPICILIYVVILISEGISIAKTIKKKNDENIKKMQEEHNLKMLKETLREEVKKEILYEINKNALKK
;
A
#
# COMPACT_ATOMS: atom_id res chain seq x y z
N MET A 1 -22.42 10.27 -18.76
CA MET A 1 -22.53 9.32 -17.62
C MET A 1 -21.41 8.28 -17.59
N HIS A 2 -20.91 7.77 -18.72
CA HIS A 2 -19.84 6.76 -18.78
C HIS A 2 -18.48 7.23 -18.24
N ILE A 3 -18.05 8.45 -18.56
CA ILE A 3 -16.73 8.98 -18.16
C ILE A 3 -16.58 9.06 -16.64
N LYS A 4 -17.58 9.57 -15.91
CA LYS A 4 -17.55 9.64 -14.44
C LYS A 4 -17.43 8.25 -13.80
N LYS A 5 -18.03 7.21 -14.39
CA LYS A 5 -17.98 5.84 -13.93
C LYS A 5 -16.60 5.22 -14.16
N ILE A 6 -15.99 5.46 -15.32
CA ILE A 6 -14.64 5.01 -15.65
C ILE A 6 -13.63 5.66 -14.68
N ILE A 7 -13.74 6.97 -14.44
CA ILE A 7 -12.89 7.70 -13.50
C ILE A 7 -13.04 7.12 -12.08
N SER A 8 -14.27 6.84 -11.63
CA SER A 8 -14.48 6.22 -10.31
C SER A 8 -13.79 4.86 -10.20
N ILE A 9 -13.92 3.98 -11.20
CA ILE A 9 -13.27 2.66 -11.21
C ILE A 9 -11.74 2.79 -11.16
N ILE A 10 -11.17 3.73 -11.92
CA ILE A 10 -9.72 3.98 -11.92
C ILE A 10 -9.26 4.45 -10.53
N ILE A 11 -9.97 5.40 -9.92
CA ILE A 11 -9.62 5.93 -8.60
C ILE A 11 -9.70 4.83 -7.53
N THR A 12 -10.76 4.02 -7.53
CA THR A 12 -10.91 2.93 -6.55
C THR A 12 -9.86 1.85 -6.73
N SER A 13 -9.50 1.49 -7.97
CA SER A 13 -8.42 0.53 -8.26
C SER A 13 -7.06 1.04 -7.79
N ILE A 14 -6.75 2.32 -8.01
CA ILE A 14 -5.52 2.94 -7.51
C ILE A 14 -5.49 2.92 -5.98
N LEU A 15 -6.60 3.30 -5.33
CA LEU A 15 -6.71 3.30 -3.87
C LEU A 15 -6.53 1.89 -3.30
N SER A 16 -7.14 0.88 -3.92
CA SER A 16 -6.98 -0.53 -3.53
C SER A 16 -5.53 -0.99 -3.63
N LEU A 17 -4.80 -0.63 -4.70
CA LEU A 17 -3.38 -0.92 -4.86
C LEU A 17 -2.52 -0.24 -3.78
N ILE A 18 -2.81 1.02 -3.43
CA ILE A 18 -2.12 1.74 -2.37
C ILE A 18 -2.32 1.04 -1.03
N VAL A 19 -3.55 0.67 -0.69
CA VAL A 19 -3.85 -0.02 0.58
C VAL A 19 -3.19 -1.40 0.63
N ALA A 20 -3.21 -2.16 -0.46
CA ALA A 20 -2.50 -3.44 -0.54
C ALA A 20 -0.99 -3.27 -0.33
N GLY A 21 -0.39 -2.24 -0.94
CA GLY A 21 1.02 -1.87 -0.74
C GLY A 21 1.33 -1.55 0.73
N LEU A 22 0.49 -0.75 1.39
CA LEU A 22 0.63 -0.43 2.81
C LEU A 22 0.53 -1.68 3.71
N LEU A 23 -0.37 -2.61 3.41
CA LEU A 23 -0.47 -3.88 4.14
C LEU A 23 0.79 -4.72 4.00
N ILE A 24 1.38 -4.81 2.81
CA ILE A 24 2.65 -5.51 2.59
C ILE A 24 3.77 -4.86 3.42
N ILE A 25 3.83 -3.54 3.47
CA ILE A 25 4.79 -2.79 4.29
C ILE A 25 4.61 -3.13 5.77
N LEU A 26 3.38 -3.13 6.28
CA LEU A 26 3.08 -3.46 7.67
C LEU A 26 3.46 -4.90 8.02
N ILE A 27 3.18 -5.86 7.14
CA ILE A 27 3.56 -7.27 7.35
C ILE A 27 5.08 -7.40 7.41
N LYS A 28 5.82 -6.79 6.47
CA LYS A 28 7.30 -6.80 6.48
C LYS A 28 7.87 -6.19 7.76
N ASN A 29 7.32 -5.05 8.20
CA ASN A 29 7.73 -4.43 9.46
C ASN A 29 7.48 -5.33 10.67
N THR A 30 6.34 -5.99 10.72
CA THR A 30 5.99 -6.90 11.82
C THR A 30 6.96 -8.10 11.89
N ILE A 31 7.30 -8.69 10.74
CA ILE A 31 8.27 -9.79 10.64
C ILE A 31 9.67 -9.31 11.05
N ALA A 32 10.11 -8.15 10.58
CA ALA A 32 11.41 -7.58 10.92
C ALA A 32 11.53 -7.33 12.43
N LEU A 33 10.51 -6.75 13.06
CA LEU A 33 10.47 -6.51 14.49
C LEU A 33 10.51 -7.82 15.30
N LYS A 34 9.84 -8.88 14.83
CA LYS A 34 9.89 -10.19 15.48
C LYS A 34 11.30 -10.81 15.45
N ASN A 35 12.07 -10.51 14.42
CA ASN A 35 13.42 -11.01 14.21
C ASN A 35 14.51 -10.04 14.74
N ASN A 36 14.15 -9.01 15.52
CA ASN A 36 15.05 -7.94 15.97
C ASN A 36 15.80 -7.26 14.80
N GLN A 37 15.14 -7.13 13.64
CA GLN A 37 15.72 -6.49 12.46
C GLN A 37 15.05 -5.16 12.18
N ILE A 38 15.82 -4.19 11.66
CA ILE A 38 15.27 -2.94 11.14
C ILE A 38 14.76 -3.19 9.71
N SER A 39 13.49 -2.89 9.46
CA SER A 39 12.90 -2.99 8.12
C SER A 39 13.45 -1.91 7.20
N SER A 40 13.83 -2.29 5.98
CA SER A 40 14.37 -1.38 4.96
C SER A 40 13.45 -1.34 3.74
N PHE A 41 13.22 -0.12 3.21
CA PHE A 41 12.49 0.14 1.98
C PHE A 41 13.37 0.96 1.04
N PHE A 42 13.64 0.45 -0.14
CA PHE A 42 14.49 1.11 -1.16
C PHE A 42 15.85 1.58 -0.61
N GLY A 43 16.44 0.80 0.32
CA GLY A 43 17.70 1.14 0.95
C GLY A 43 17.60 2.15 2.10
N TYR A 44 16.40 2.57 2.49
CA TYR A 44 16.19 3.45 3.64
C TYR A 44 15.41 2.74 4.73
N SER A 45 15.70 3.13 5.97
CA SER A 45 15.03 2.64 7.17
C SER A 45 14.67 3.79 8.09
N ILE A 46 13.62 3.59 8.87
CA ILE A 46 13.21 4.53 9.92
C ILE A 46 13.34 3.82 11.26
N SER A 47 14.00 4.45 12.22
CA SER A 47 14.18 3.91 13.57
C SER A 47 13.85 4.95 14.63
N TYR A 48 13.31 4.49 15.74
CA TYR A 48 13.07 5.28 16.92
C TYR A 48 14.30 5.22 17.84
N VAL A 49 14.68 6.37 18.43
CA VAL A 49 15.81 6.50 19.35
C VAL A 49 15.28 6.58 20.78
N PRO A 50 15.41 5.51 21.61
CA PRO A 50 14.82 5.50 22.94
C PRO A 50 15.73 6.07 24.04
N THR A 51 17.03 6.25 23.76
CA THR A 51 18.06 6.59 24.74
C THR A 51 18.66 7.96 24.50
N GLU A 52 19.28 8.51 25.54
CA GLU A 52 19.92 9.84 25.53
C GLU A 52 21.39 9.82 25.08
N SER A 53 21.92 8.66 24.63
CA SER A 53 23.34 8.52 24.29
C SER A 53 23.83 9.46 23.19
N MET A 54 22.93 9.98 22.36
CA MET A 54 23.24 10.88 21.24
C MET A 54 22.88 12.33 21.50
N GLU A 55 22.43 12.69 22.69
CA GLU A 55 22.19 14.10 23.04
C GLU A 55 23.48 14.93 22.97
N PRO A 56 23.37 16.19 22.52
CA PRO A 56 22.18 16.90 22.08
C PRO A 56 21.87 16.72 20.58
N THR A 57 22.65 15.90 19.85
CA THR A 57 22.50 15.74 18.38
C THR A 57 21.20 15.03 18.00
N ILE A 58 20.82 14.00 18.74
CA ILE A 58 19.57 13.26 18.58
C ILE A 58 19.00 13.06 19.98
N ASN A 59 17.78 13.55 20.21
CA ASN A 59 17.13 13.46 21.50
C ASN A 59 16.36 12.14 21.66
N PRO A 60 16.17 11.66 22.90
CA PRO A 60 15.26 10.53 23.16
C PRO A 60 13.86 10.82 22.64
N GLY A 61 13.25 9.83 22.00
CA GLY A 61 11.93 9.98 21.42
C GLY A 61 11.92 10.43 19.96
N GLU A 62 13.03 10.85 19.43
CA GLU A 62 13.14 11.23 18.02
C GLU A 62 13.15 10.00 17.10
N THR A 63 12.73 10.24 15.88
CA THR A 63 12.74 9.25 14.81
C THR A 63 13.80 9.65 13.78
N VAL A 64 14.64 8.70 13.39
CA VAL A 64 15.77 8.93 12.48
C VAL A 64 15.58 8.18 11.16
N LEU A 65 15.99 8.82 10.06
CA LEU A 65 16.12 8.21 8.75
C LEU A 65 17.54 7.69 8.58
N ILE A 66 17.67 6.42 8.22
CA ILE A 66 18.91 5.69 8.04
C ILE A 66 19.02 5.25 6.58
N LYS A 67 20.16 5.46 5.95
CA LYS A 67 20.47 4.89 4.64
C LYS A 67 21.33 3.64 4.84
N LYS A 68 20.84 2.48 4.41
CA LYS A 68 21.60 1.24 4.41
C LYS A 68 22.78 1.37 3.43
N GLY A 69 23.93 0.83 3.80
CA GLY A 69 25.14 0.92 2.99
C GLY A 69 26.23 -0.06 3.45
N SER A 70 27.45 0.14 2.96
CA SER A 70 28.64 -0.60 3.37
C SER A 70 29.43 0.22 4.40
N ILE A 71 30.17 -0.45 5.27
CA ILE A 71 31.08 0.17 6.24
C ILE A 71 32.13 1.06 5.53
N LYS A 72 32.48 0.72 4.28
CA LYS A 72 33.44 1.47 3.45
C LYS A 72 32.96 2.89 3.11
N ASP A 73 31.65 3.13 3.19
CA ASP A 73 31.05 4.46 2.94
C ASP A 73 31.05 5.36 4.18
N ALA A 74 31.48 4.82 5.33
CA ALA A 74 31.51 5.56 6.59
C ALA A 74 32.80 6.36 6.73
N ASN A 75 32.67 7.59 7.21
CA ASN A 75 33.77 8.50 7.50
C ASN A 75 33.80 8.84 8.99
N ILE A 76 34.95 9.31 9.46
CA ILE A 76 35.06 9.87 10.82
C ILE A 76 34.11 11.04 10.94
N GLY A 77 33.35 11.07 12.04
CA GLY A 77 32.32 12.07 12.32
C GLY A 77 30.91 11.67 11.84
N ASP A 78 30.77 10.64 11.01
CA ASP A 78 29.45 10.14 10.60
C ASP A 78 28.72 9.48 11.79
N ILE A 79 27.43 9.67 11.86
CA ILE A 79 26.57 8.91 12.78
C ILE A 79 26.11 7.66 12.04
N ILE A 80 26.41 6.48 12.62
CA ILE A 80 26.08 5.19 12.04
C ILE A 80 25.14 4.39 12.93
N VAL A 81 24.48 3.42 12.34
CA VAL A 81 23.69 2.41 13.04
C VAL A 81 24.35 1.06 12.82
N TYR A 82 24.52 0.32 13.89
CA TYR A 82 25.11 -1.01 13.88
C TYR A 82 24.43 -1.95 14.87
N TYR A 83 24.56 -3.25 14.68
CA TYR A 83 24.02 -4.28 15.55
C TYR A 83 25.12 -4.84 16.45
N ASP A 84 24.92 -4.79 17.77
CA ASP A 84 25.94 -5.21 18.74
C ASP A 84 25.85 -6.70 19.14
N GLY A 85 24.89 -7.44 18.54
CA GLY A 85 24.55 -8.82 18.87
C GLY A 85 23.23 -8.94 19.63
N GLU A 86 22.77 -7.86 20.28
CA GLU A 86 21.52 -7.83 21.04
C GLU A 86 20.53 -6.81 20.50
N ARG A 87 21.04 -5.62 20.11
CA ARG A 87 20.24 -4.48 19.68
C ARG A 87 20.94 -3.61 18.65
N TYR A 88 20.20 -2.73 18.03
CA TYR A 88 20.78 -1.68 17.19
C TYR A 88 21.18 -0.49 18.03
N ILE A 89 22.40 -0.01 17.80
CA ILE A 89 23.01 1.16 18.44
C ILE A 89 23.20 2.23 17.37
N ILE A 90 23.02 3.48 17.75
CA ILE A 90 23.28 4.66 16.94
C ILE A 90 24.32 5.51 17.64
N HIS A 91 25.54 5.58 17.08
CA HIS A 91 26.66 6.33 17.65
C HIS A 91 27.51 6.98 16.55
N ARG A 92 28.38 7.89 16.92
CA ARG A 92 29.28 8.61 15.99
C ARG A 92 30.59 7.88 15.82
N VAL A 93 31.07 7.81 14.57
CA VAL A 93 32.38 7.27 14.23
C VAL A 93 33.47 8.21 14.73
N THR A 94 34.33 7.71 15.58
CA THR A 94 35.48 8.47 16.14
C THR A 94 36.78 8.13 15.43
N ARG A 95 36.94 6.87 15.00
CA ARG A 95 38.15 6.39 14.29
C ARG A 95 37.80 5.28 13.31
N ILE A 96 38.63 5.21 12.25
CA ILE A 96 38.71 4.07 11.34
C ILE A 96 40.02 3.36 11.65
N LEU A 97 39.95 2.06 11.96
CA LEU A 97 41.12 1.26 12.29
C LEU A 97 41.82 0.76 11.01
N GLU A 98 43.08 0.31 11.14
CA GLU A 98 43.88 -0.18 10.00
C GLU A 98 43.22 -1.37 9.28
N ASN A 99 42.46 -2.20 10.00
CA ASN A 99 41.70 -3.31 9.41
C ASN A 99 40.37 -2.89 8.77
N GLY A 100 40.06 -1.58 8.74
CA GLY A 100 38.83 -1.04 8.18
C GLY A 100 37.64 -1.05 9.13
N ASN A 101 37.79 -1.58 10.33
CA ASN A 101 36.72 -1.54 11.36
C ASN A 101 36.59 -0.13 11.94
N LEU A 102 35.41 0.17 12.48
CA LEU A 102 35.13 1.47 13.06
C LEU A 102 35.12 1.43 14.58
N LYS A 103 35.55 2.52 15.19
CA LYS A 103 35.30 2.87 16.59
C LYS A 103 34.25 3.96 16.65
N THR A 104 33.38 3.84 17.63
CA THR A 104 32.24 4.75 17.81
C THR A 104 32.15 5.28 19.24
N LYS A 105 31.37 6.32 19.41
CA LYS A 105 31.07 6.92 20.71
C LYS A 105 29.71 7.62 20.62
N GLY A 106 28.91 7.54 21.68
CA GLY A 106 27.73 8.41 21.83
C GLY A 106 28.13 9.88 22.03
N ASP A 107 27.33 10.79 21.50
CA ASP A 107 27.57 12.24 21.59
C ASP A 107 27.40 12.77 23.03
N ASN A 108 26.55 12.13 23.81
CA ASN A 108 26.33 12.48 25.20
C ASN A 108 27.52 12.02 26.06
N THR A 109 28.41 12.96 26.41
CA THR A 109 29.61 12.65 27.20
C THR A 109 29.31 12.24 28.64
N TYR A 110 28.10 12.51 29.15
CA TYR A 110 27.67 12.08 30.47
C TYR A 110 27.40 10.55 30.51
N THR A 111 26.66 10.06 29.54
CA THR A 111 26.31 8.62 29.45
C THR A 111 27.37 7.82 28.70
N ASN A 112 28.15 8.48 27.82
CA ASN A 112 29.21 7.86 27.02
C ASN A 112 30.53 8.63 27.18
N PRO A 113 31.20 8.56 28.37
CA PRO A 113 32.43 9.31 28.61
C PRO A 113 33.61 8.82 27.76
N VAL A 114 33.64 7.56 27.38
CA VAL A 114 34.70 6.92 26.58
C VAL A 114 34.15 6.32 25.29
N GLU A 115 35.06 5.97 24.37
CA GLU A 115 34.69 5.24 23.15
C GLU A 115 34.10 3.86 23.49
N ASP A 116 33.23 3.37 22.61
CA ASP A 116 32.66 2.02 22.72
C ASP A 116 33.78 0.97 22.67
N SER A 117 33.69 -0.02 23.55
CA SER A 117 34.68 -1.12 23.58
C SER A 117 34.67 -1.94 22.29
N LEU A 118 33.50 -2.04 21.65
CA LEU A 118 33.29 -2.83 20.46
C LEU A 118 34.00 -2.21 19.24
N GLN A 119 34.51 -3.04 18.34
CA GLN A 119 34.94 -2.64 17.00
C GLN A 119 33.89 -3.09 16.02
N ILE A 120 33.40 -2.16 15.23
CA ILE A 120 32.31 -2.41 14.29
C ILE A 120 32.90 -2.90 12.97
N ASP A 121 32.56 -4.09 12.57
CA ASP A 121 32.91 -4.69 11.27
C ASP A 121 31.76 -4.58 10.24
N GLU A 122 31.95 -5.08 9.03
CA GLU A 122 30.95 -5.06 7.95
C GLU A 122 29.67 -5.82 8.33
N ASN A 123 29.75 -6.90 9.11
CA ASN A 123 28.57 -7.70 9.49
C ASN A 123 27.69 -6.98 10.52
N MET A 124 28.32 -6.17 11.35
CA MET A 124 27.64 -5.39 12.39
C MET A 124 27.07 -4.10 11.83
N TYR A 125 27.70 -3.52 10.79
CA TYR A 125 27.32 -2.25 10.21
C TYR A 125 25.97 -2.38 9.50
N TYR A 126 25.04 -1.47 9.84
CA TYR A 126 23.73 -1.44 9.19
C TYR A 126 23.60 -0.29 8.18
N GLY A 127 24.04 0.91 8.55
CA GLY A 127 23.91 2.06 7.70
C GLY A 127 24.22 3.39 8.40
N LYS A 128 24.05 4.46 7.64
CA LYS A 128 24.37 5.83 8.05
C LYS A 128 23.11 6.62 8.38
N TYR A 129 23.10 7.36 9.48
CA TYR A 129 22.11 8.38 9.79
C TYR A 129 22.12 9.48 8.73
N ILE A 130 20.94 9.89 8.28
CA ILE A 130 20.77 10.96 7.30
C ILE A 130 20.23 12.23 7.99
N LYS A 131 19.13 12.06 8.73
CA LYS A 131 18.47 13.16 9.42
C LYS A 131 17.45 12.65 10.44
N THR A 132 17.12 13.50 11.40
CA THR A 132 15.94 13.33 12.25
C THR A 132 14.68 13.69 11.43
N VAL A 133 13.65 12.87 11.55
CA VAL A 133 12.37 13.02 10.87
C VAL A 133 11.34 13.47 11.88
N ASN A 134 11.10 14.79 11.95
CA ASN A 134 10.11 15.39 12.86
C ASN A 134 8.67 15.29 12.31
N PHE A 135 8.41 14.30 11.48
CA PHE A 135 7.09 14.12 10.87
C PHE A 135 6.16 13.43 11.84
N LEU A 136 5.36 14.23 12.55
CA LEU A 136 4.32 13.81 13.51
C LEU A 136 4.87 12.87 14.60
N ASN A 137 4.38 12.97 15.81
CA ASN A 137 4.60 12.00 16.90
C ASN A 137 4.02 10.61 16.53
N PHE A 138 4.40 10.10 15.37
CA PHE A 138 4.01 8.78 14.85
C PHE A 138 4.41 7.67 15.82
N THR A 139 5.44 7.92 16.63
CA THR A 139 5.92 6.95 17.62
C THR A 139 4.88 6.63 18.69
N SER A 140 4.05 7.59 19.09
CA SER A 140 2.95 7.31 20.03
C SER A 140 1.84 6.47 19.38
N ILE A 141 1.60 6.67 18.08
CA ILE A 141 0.62 5.89 17.30
C ILE A 141 1.16 4.46 17.06
N PHE A 142 2.46 4.31 16.75
CA PHE A 142 3.09 2.99 16.55
C PHE A 142 3.41 2.24 17.85
N LYS A 143 3.45 2.92 19.00
CA LYS A 143 3.56 2.25 20.31
C LYS A 143 2.40 1.29 20.56
N ASN A 144 1.24 1.56 20.00
CA ASN A 144 0.05 0.73 20.14
C ASN A 144 -0.16 -0.16 18.90
N LYS A 145 0.77 -1.11 18.68
CA LYS A 145 0.78 -2.06 17.55
C LYS A 145 -0.55 -2.77 17.34
N ASN A 146 -1.34 -2.91 18.42
CA ASN A 146 -2.62 -3.64 18.40
C ASN A 146 -3.77 -2.82 17.80
N PHE A 147 -3.61 -1.50 17.58
CA PHE A 147 -4.73 -0.64 17.16
C PHE A 147 -4.70 -0.29 15.67
N ILE A 148 -3.51 -0.09 15.08
CA ILE A 148 -3.40 0.39 13.69
C ILE A 148 -3.68 -0.73 12.68
N PHE A 149 -3.15 -1.93 12.94
CA PHE A 149 -3.34 -3.07 12.04
C PHE A 149 -4.82 -3.43 11.83
N PRO A 150 -5.65 -3.60 12.88
CA PRO A 150 -7.07 -3.83 12.70
C PRO A 150 -7.81 -2.67 12.04
N ILE A 151 -7.42 -1.41 12.29
CA ILE A 151 -8.02 -0.25 11.62
C ILE A 151 -7.73 -0.26 10.12
N CYS A 152 -6.48 -0.52 9.71
CA CYS A 152 -6.12 -0.62 8.29
C CYS A 152 -6.87 -1.76 7.60
N ILE A 153 -7.00 -2.92 8.26
CA ILE A 153 -7.78 -4.05 7.74
C ILE A 153 -9.26 -3.66 7.61
N LEU A 154 -9.83 -3.02 8.62
CA LEU A 154 -11.22 -2.58 8.60
C LEU A 154 -11.49 -1.63 7.42
N ILE A 155 -10.64 -0.62 7.24
CA ILE A 155 -10.74 0.31 6.11
C ILE A 155 -10.65 -0.44 4.77
N TYR A 156 -9.72 -1.39 4.64
CA TYR A 156 -9.57 -2.20 3.43
C TYR A 156 -10.82 -3.04 3.14
N VAL A 157 -11.37 -3.71 4.15
CA VAL A 157 -12.61 -4.50 4.03
C VAL A 157 -13.79 -3.62 3.61
N VAL A 158 -13.93 -2.42 4.18
CA VAL A 158 -14.99 -1.46 3.80
C VAL A 158 -14.86 -1.06 2.33
N ILE A 159 -13.63 -0.80 1.86
CA ILE A 159 -13.37 -0.48 0.45
C ILE A 159 -13.76 -1.66 -0.45
N LEU A 160 -13.33 -2.89 -0.13
CA LEU A 160 -13.68 -4.08 -0.91
C LEU A 160 -15.19 -4.32 -0.99
N ILE A 161 -15.91 -4.16 0.12
CA ILE A 161 -17.37 -4.29 0.16
C ILE A 161 -18.02 -3.23 -0.74
N SER A 162 -17.57 -1.97 -0.67
CA SER A 162 -18.12 -0.88 -1.48
C SER A 162 -17.89 -1.11 -2.99
N GLU A 163 -16.71 -1.62 -3.38
CA GLU A 163 -16.42 -2.02 -4.75
C GLU A 163 -17.29 -3.20 -5.21
N GLY A 164 -17.42 -4.23 -4.38
CA GLY A 164 -18.28 -5.38 -4.65
C GLY A 164 -19.74 -4.98 -4.90
N ILE A 165 -20.30 -4.10 -4.07
CA ILE A 165 -21.65 -3.56 -4.24
C ILE A 165 -21.76 -2.76 -5.56
N SER A 166 -20.77 -1.95 -5.89
CA SER A 166 -20.77 -1.15 -7.13
C SER A 166 -20.74 -2.04 -8.38
N ILE A 167 -19.92 -3.10 -8.36
CA ILE A 167 -19.84 -4.09 -9.44
C ILE A 167 -21.18 -4.84 -9.58
N ALA A 168 -21.74 -5.34 -8.48
CA ALA A 168 -23.02 -6.04 -8.48
C ALA A 168 -24.15 -5.19 -9.04
N LYS A 169 -24.26 -3.91 -8.64
CA LYS A 169 -25.24 -2.96 -9.22
C LYS A 169 -25.04 -2.76 -10.71
N THR A 170 -23.79 -2.75 -11.18
CA THR A 170 -23.48 -2.57 -12.60
C THR A 170 -23.89 -3.80 -13.43
N ILE A 171 -23.61 -5.01 -12.91
CA ILE A 171 -24.00 -6.25 -13.57
C ILE A 171 -25.52 -6.36 -13.62
N LYS A 172 -26.21 -6.08 -12.51
CA LYS A 172 -27.69 -6.09 -12.47
C LYS A 172 -28.28 -5.15 -13.50
N LYS A 173 -27.80 -3.90 -13.56
CA LYS A 173 -28.29 -2.92 -14.55
C LYS A 173 -28.09 -3.39 -16.00
N LYS A 174 -26.93 -3.99 -16.30
CA LYS A 174 -26.64 -4.51 -17.64
C LYS A 174 -27.54 -5.71 -17.99
N ASN A 175 -27.83 -6.58 -17.01
CA ASN A 175 -28.77 -7.68 -17.21
C ASN A 175 -30.18 -7.16 -17.46
N ASP A 176 -30.66 -6.19 -16.68
CA ASP A 176 -32.00 -5.59 -16.86
C ASP A 176 -32.13 -4.93 -18.25
N GLU A 177 -31.09 -4.22 -18.72
CA GLU A 177 -31.05 -3.65 -20.07
C GLU A 177 -31.08 -4.73 -21.17
N ASN A 178 -30.37 -5.84 -20.99
CA ASN A 178 -30.37 -6.96 -21.92
C ASN A 178 -31.73 -7.66 -21.96
N ILE A 179 -32.37 -7.88 -20.82
CA ILE A 179 -33.70 -8.48 -20.72
C ILE A 179 -34.72 -7.61 -21.45
N LYS A 180 -34.68 -6.28 -21.24
CA LYS A 180 -35.57 -5.35 -21.97
C LYS A 180 -35.39 -5.43 -23.48
N LYS A 181 -34.15 -5.43 -23.98
CA LYS A 181 -33.88 -5.59 -25.42
C LYS A 181 -34.42 -6.90 -25.97
N MET A 182 -34.23 -8.00 -25.27
CA MET A 182 -34.76 -9.31 -25.71
C MET A 182 -36.29 -9.30 -25.73
N GLN A 183 -36.95 -8.66 -24.76
CA GLN A 183 -38.41 -8.51 -24.76
C GLN A 183 -38.91 -7.64 -25.91
N GLU A 184 -38.23 -6.54 -26.20
CA GLU A 184 -38.59 -5.65 -27.36
C GLU A 184 -38.42 -6.39 -28.69
N GLU A 185 -37.33 -7.14 -28.87
CA GLU A 185 -37.12 -7.98 -30.08
C GLU A 185 -38.18 -9.08 -30.22
N HIS A 186 -38.52 -9.74 -29.10
CA HIS A 186 -39.58 -10.75 -29.11
C HIS A 186 -40.95 -10.13 -29.48
N ASN A 187 -41.32 -9.01 -28.87
CA ASN A 187 -42.58 -8.33 -29.16
C ASN A 187 -42.64 -7.88 -30.61
N LEU A 188 -41.53 -7.36 -31.16
CA LEU A 188 -41.44 -6.94 -32.56
C LEU A 188 -41.62 -8.15 -33.53
N LYS A 189 -41.03 -9.32 -33.15
CA LYS A 189 -41.18 -10.54 -33.93
C LYS A 189 -42.61 -11.02 -33.93
N MET A 190 -43.28 -11.06 -32.80
CA MET A 190 -44.70 -11.41 -32.67
C MET A 190 -45.62 -10.49 -33.46
N LEU A 191 -45.38 -9.16 -33.39
CA LEU A 191 -46.13 -8.18 -34.15
C LEU A 191 -45.97 -8.40 -35.66
N LYS A 192 -44.78 -8.67 -36.15
CA LYS A 192 -44.53 -8.97 -37.55
C LYS A 192 -45.26 -10.25 -38.04
N GLU A 193 -45.29 -11.27 -37.19
CA GLU A 193 -46.05 -12.52 -37.53
C GLU A 193 -47.55 -12.24 -37.58
N THR A 194 -48.11 -11.53 -36.64
CA THR A 194 -49.53 -11.15 -36.61
C THR A 194 -49.91 -10.36 -37.86
N LEU A 195 -49.13 -9.33 -38.21
CA LEU A 195 -49.36 -8.54 -39.40
C LEU A 195 -49.29 -9.39 -40.70
N ARG A 196 -48.37 -10.35 -40.77
CA ARG A 196 -48.30 -11.26 -41.93
C ARG A 196 -49.53 -12.12 -42.05
N GLU A 197 -50.08 -12.62 -40.96
CA GLU A 197 -51.32 -13.43 -40.98
C GLU A 197 -52.53 -12.60 -41.33
N GLU A 198 -52.61 -11.33 -40.85
CA GLU A 198 -53.68 -10.40 -41.23
C GLU A 198 -53.66 -10.10 -42.73
N VAL A 199 -52.49 -9.69 -43.24
CA VAL A 199 -52.32 -9.41 -44.69
C VAL A 199 -52.64 -10.63 -45.55
N LYS A 200 -52.28 -11.82 -45.13
CA LYS A 200 -52.59 -13.08 -45.83
C LYS A 200 -54.10 -13.35 -45.86
N LYS A 201 -54.81 -13.07 -44.77
CA LYS A 201 -56.28 -13.18 -44.71
C LYS A 201 -56.96 -12.16 -45.65
N GLU A 202 -56.50 -10.94 -45.68
CA GLU A 202 -57.03 -9.90 -46.58
C GLU A 202 -56.83 -10.26 -48.06
N ILE A 203 -55.63 -10.72 -48.42
CA ILE A 203 -55.33 -11.14 -49.78
C ILE A 203 -56.25 -12.34 -50.18
N LEU A 204 -56.43 -13.34 -49.32
CA LEU A 204 -57.33 -14.47 -49.58
C LEU A 204 -58.80 -14.01 -49.75
N TYR A 205 -59.23 -13.07 -48.91
CA TYR A 205 -60.59 -12.50 -49.04
C TYR A 205 -60.79 -11.77 -50.38
N GLU A 206 -59.87 -10.93 -50.82
CA GLU A 206 -59.93 -10.26 -52.10
C GLU A 206 -59.86 -11.21 -53.30
N ILE A 207 -59.05 -12.28 -53.23
CA ILE A 207 -59.00 -13.30 -54.28
C ILE A 207 -60.36 -14.03 -54.40
N ASN A 208 -60.95 -14.44 -53.27
CA ASN A 208 -62.26 -15.13 -53.30
C ASN A 208 -63.40 -14.23 -53.80
N LYS A 209 -63.41 -12.95 -53.42
CA LYS A 209 -64.36 -11.93 -53.88
C LYS A 209 -64.27 -11.72 -55.38
N ASN A 210 -63.10 -11.72 -55.96
CA ASN A 210 -62.89 -11.57 -57.41
C ASN A 210 -63.21 -12.87 -58.19
N ALA A 211 -63.09 -14.05 -57.60
CA ALA A 211 -63.49 -15.32 -58.17
C ALA A 211 -65.01 -15.46 -58.23
N LEU A 212 -65.76 -14.90 -57.31
CA LEU A 212 -67.23 -14.94 -57.32
C LEU A 212 -67.88 -13.93 -58.24
N LYS A 213 -67.11 -12.98 -58.86
CA LYS A 213 -67.60 -11.99 -59.84
C LYS A 213 -67.42 -12.42 -61.30
N LYS A 214 -66.88 -13.62 -61.57
CA LYS A 214 -66.76 -14.24 -62.86
C LYS A 214 -67.79 -15.34 -62.97
#